data_0e064a104bde6004e164b17328fb32c0
#
_entry.id   0e064a104bde6004e164b17328fb32c0
#
_cell.length_a   1.000
_cell.length_b   1.000
_cell.length_c   1.000
_cell.angle_alpha   90.00
_cell.angle_beta   90.00
_cell.angle_gamma   90.00
#
_symmetry.space_group_name_H-M   'P 1'
#
loop_
_entity.id
_entity.type
_entity.pdbx_description
1 polymer ?
#
loop_
_entity_poly.entity_id
_entity_poly.type
_entity_poly.pdbx_seq_one_letter_code
_entity_poly.pdbx_strand_id
1 'polypeptide(L)'
;MYLYRESIFGAAYSLALSVGQRNLGALAADTWFRIDVEPRTYDIRCTTPEASDSRSIQIASGETRFVEAAIRMGFVAPRCAVFEVAPEKGRSAVVVGKRAQEIH
;
A
#
# COMPACT_ATOMS: atom_id res chain seq x y z
N MET A 1 0.83 -4.57 -10.18
CA MET A 1 0.17 -4.28 -8.90
C MET A 1 0.42 -2.84 -8.50
N TYR A 2 -0.61 -2.16 -8.08
CA TYR A 2 -0.53 -0.80 -7.57
C TYR A 2 -0.80 -0.80 -6.07
N LEU A 3 0.06 -0.10 -5.32
CA LEU A 3 -0.13 0.11 -3.88
C LEU A 3 -0.22 1.62 -3.67
N TYR A 4 -1.26 2.07 -3.00
CA TYR A 4 -1.49 3.50 -2.86
C TYR A 4 -1.98 3.89 -1.46
N ARG A 5 -1.81 5.16 -1.14
CA ARG A 5 -2.32 5.78 0.08
C ARG A 5 -3.12 7.01 -0.31
N GLU A 6 -4.44 6.93 -0.17
CA GLU A 6 -5.35 7.96 -0.65
C GLU A 6 -5.56 9.08 0.37
N SER A 7 -5.79 8.70 1.62
CA SER A 7 -6.28 9.62 2.63
C SER A 7 -5.22 10.60 3.13
N ILE A 8 -5.62 11.86 3.31
CA ILE A 8 -4.82 12.85 4.04
C ILE A 8 -4.91 12.65 5.54
N PHE A 9 -5.87 11.85 6.04
CA PHE A 9 -5.98 11.52 7.45
C PHE A 9 -4.71 10.80 7.90
N GLY A 10 -4.09 11.30 8.94
CA GLY A 10 -2.85 10.75 9.44
C GLY A 10 -1.65 11.01 8.54
N ALA A 11 -1.71 11.99 7.62
CA ALA A 11 -0.63 12.27 6.66
C ALA A 11 0.71 12.57 7.32
N ALA A 12 0.71 13.07 8.57
CA ALA A 12 1.91 13.31 9.33
C ALA A 12 2.60 12.03 9.83
N TYR A 13 1.91 10.89 9.79
CA TYR A 13 2.46 9.63 10.26
C TYR A 13 3.16 8.90 9.11
N SER A 14 4.35 8.39 9.39
CA SER A 14 5.10 7.59 8.44
C SER A 14 4.45 6.24 8.25
N LEU A 15 4.35 5.79 7.01
CA LEU A 15 3.84 4.47 6.64
C LEU A 15 4.78 3.88 5.60
N ALA A 16 5.35 2.73 5.89
CA ALA A 16 6.23 2.03 4.96
C ALA A 16 5.56 0.78 4.43
N LEU A 17 5.88 0.41 3.19
CA LEU A 17 5.33 -0.77 2.53
C LEU A 17 6.42 -1.74 2.14
N SER A 18 6.09 -3.03 2.20
CA SER A 18 6.90 -4.09 1.64
C SER A 18 6.02 -5.13 0.96
N VAL A 19 6.58 -5.80 -0.03
CA VAL A 19 5.94 -6.91 -0.76
C VAL A 19 6.90 -8.09 -0.70
N GLY A 20 6.52 -9.11 0.08
CA GLY A 20 7.44 -10.18 0.41
C GLY A 20 8.67 -9.62 1.10
N GLN A 21 9.85 -9.88 0.54
CA GLN A 21 11.11 -9.36 1.07
C GLN A 21 11.55 -8.03 0.43
N ARG A 22 10.76 -7.52 -0.52
CA ARG A 22 11.06 -6.28 -1.22
C ARG A 22 10.53 -5.09 -0.42
N ASN A 23 11.43 -4.27 0.10
CA ASN A 23 11.08 -3.06 0.83
C ASN A 23 10.90 -1.91 -0.16
N LEU A 24 9.69 -1.36 -0.22
CA LEU A 24 9.38 -0.26 -1.14
C LEU A 24 9.66 1.11 -0.54
N GLY A 25 9.74 1.20 0.78
CA GLY A 25 9.95 2.46 1.47
C GLY A 25 8.67 3.12 1.94
N ALA A 26 8.77 4.40 2.30
CA ALA A 26 7.65 5.17 2.82
C ALA A 26 6.69 5.59 1.72
N LEU A 27 5.40 5.66 2.06
CA LEU A 27 4.35 6.08 1.15
C LEU A 27 3.62 7.29 1.75
N ALA A 28 3.71 8.42 1.07
CA ALA A 28 3.04 9.65 1.46
C ALA A 28 1.56 9.62 1.04
N ALA A 29 0.75 10.50 1.64
CA ALA A 29 -0.65 10.66 1.23
C ALA A 29 -0.74 11.02 -0.26
N ASP A 30 -1.76 10.52 -0.93
CA ASP A 30 -2.03 10.75 -2.37
C ASP A 30 -0.87 10.30 -3.28
N THR A 31 -0.12 9.27 -2.87
CA THR A 31 0.92 8.70 -3.70
C THR A 31 0.70 7.20 -3.90
N TRP A 32 1.39 6.64 -4.89
CA TRP A 32 1.26 5.23 -5.22
C TRP A 32 2.57 4.65 -5.73
N PHE A 33 2.75 3.35 -5.49
CA PHE A 33 3.79 2.54 -6.12
C PHE A 33 3.16 1.66 -7.19
N ARG A 34 3.88 1.46 -8.28
CA ARG A 34 3.58 0.40 -9.24
C ARG A 34 4.73 -0.59 -9.23
N ILE A 35 4.41 -1.87 -9.04
CA ILE A 35 5.39 -2.94 -9.15
C ILE A 35 4.88 -4.03 -10.08
N ASP A 36 5.76 -4.50 -10.94
CA ASP A 36 5.48 -5.64 -11.79
C ASP A 36 5.99 -6.89 -11.07
N VAL A 37 5.10 -7.86 -10.89
CA VAL A 37 5.38 -9.07 -10.13
C VAL A 37 4.94 -10.29 -10.91
N GLU A 38 5.65 -11.40 -10.69
CA GLU A 38 5.28 -12.67 -11.29
C GLU A 38 4.01 -13.23 -10.65
N PRO A 39 3.22 -14.07 -11.38
CA PRO A 39 2.02 -14.67 -10.80
C PRO A 39 2.35 -15.56 -9.62
N ARG A 40 1.91 -15.20 -8.45
CA ARG A 40 1.98 -15.98 -7.21
C ARG A 40 1.29 -15.23 -6.08
N THR A 41 1.37 -15.78 -4.87
CA THR A 41 0.86 -15.12 -3.66
C THR A 41 1.95 -14.26 -3.05
N TYR A 42 1.59 -13.03 -2.69
CA TYR A 42 2.49 -12.07 -2.07
C TYR A 42 1.95 -11.64 -0.71
N ASP A 43 2.84 -11.53 0.26
CA ASP A 43 2.54 -10.90 1.54
C ASP A 43 2.85 -9.42 1.43
N ILE A 44 1.81 -8.59 1.52
CA ILE A 44 1.94 -7.14 1.49
C ILE A 44 1.82 -6.64 2.91
N ARG A 45 2.83 -5.91 3.36
CA ARG A 45 2.91 -5.42 4.72
C ARG A 45 3.03 -3.90 4.74
N CYS A 46 2.24 -3.27 5.59
CA CYS A 46 2.45 -1.87 5.97
C CYS A 46 2.99 -1.80 7.40
N THR A 47 3.78 -0.79 7.66
CA THR A 47 4.42 -0.61 8.98
C THR A 47 4.42 0.87 9.35
N THR A 48 3.98 1.15 10.58
CA THR A 48 4.18 2.44 11.25
C THR A 48 5.16 2.22 12.38
N PRO A 49 5.67 3.29 13.06
CA PRO A 49 6.59 3.10 14.17
C PRO A 49 6.06 2.19 15.28
N GLU A 50 4.75 2.12 15.48
CA GLU A 50 4.13 1.39 16.59
C GLU A 50 3.42 0.10 16.19
N ALA A 51 3.18 -0.13 14.90
CA ALA A 51 2.35 -1.24 14.47
C ALA A 51 2.65 -1.69 13.04
N SER A 52 2.16 -2.88 12.70
CA SER A 52 2.20 -3.37 11.32
C SER A 52 0.94 -4.16 11.04
N ASP A 53 0.61 -4.27 9.75
CA ASP A 53 -0.48 -5.10 9.24
C ASP A 53 -0.01 -5.75 7.95
N SER A 54 -0.53 -6.93 7.67
CA SER A 54 -0.18 -7.63 6.44
C SER A 54 -1.38 -8.36 5.86
N ARG A 55 -1.34 -8.54 4.53
CA ARG A 55 -2.37 -9.29 3.81
C ARG A 55 -1.73 -10.05 2.67
N SER A 56 -2.15 -11.30 2.50
CA SER A 56 -1.72 -12.12 1.36
C SER A 56 -2.64 -11.86 0.18
N ILE A 57 -2.06 -11.60 -0.98
CA ILE A 57 -2.80 -11.36 -2.21
C ILE A 57 -2.26 -12.28 -3.29
N GLN A 58 -3.16 -13.05 -3.91
CA GLN A 58 -2.81 -13.92 -5.01
C GLN A 58 -2.99 -13.20 -6.32
N ILE A 59 -1.94 -13.18 -7.15
CA ILE A 59 -1.94 -12.51 -8.45
C ILE A 59 -1.78 -13.55 -9.53
N ALA A 60 -2.73 -13.58 -10.49
CA ALA A 60 -2.67 -14.42 -11.66
C ALA A 60 -1.95 -13.71 -12.82
N SER A 61 -1.56 -14.48 -13.82
CA SER A 61 -0.90 -13.94 -15.01
C SER A 61 -1.76 -12.90 -15.71
N GLY A 62 -1.18 -11.74 -16.03
CA GLY A 62 -1.86 -10.65 -16.71
C GLY A 62 -2.84 -9.87 -15.84
N GLU A 63 -2.91 -10.17 -14.55
CA GLU A 63 -3.86 -9.56 -13.63
C GLU A 63 -3.27 -8.30 -12.99
N THR A 64 -4.08 -7.24 -12.91
CA THR A 64 -3.72 -6.02 -12.19
C THR A 64 -4.54 -5.93 -10.91
N ARG A 65 -3.86 -5.77 -9.77
CA ARG A 65 -4.48 -5.63 -8.46
C ARG A 65 -4.15 -4.29 -7.85
N PHE A 66 -5.10 -3.77 -7.08
CA PHE A 66 -4.96 -2.48 -6.39
C PHE A 66 -5.09 -2.71 -4.88
N VAL A 67 -4.11 -2.19 -4.13
CA VAL A 67 -4.02 -2.35 -2.69
C VAL A 67 -3.92 -0.98 -2.05
N GLU A 68 -4.82 -0.70 -1.13
CA GLU A 68 -4.80 0.54 -0.37
C GLU A 68 -4.09 0.33 0.96
N ALA A 69 -3.22 1.29 1.32
CA ALA A 69 -2.64 1.40 2.65
C ALA A 69 -3.20 2.65 3.32
N ALA A 70 -3.65 2.52 4.55
CA ALA A 70 -4.30 3.62 5.26
C ALA A 70 -3.82 3.68 6.70
N ILE A 71 -3.87 4.87 7.29
CA ILE A 71 -3.65 5.07 8.71
C ILE A 71 -5.01 4.96 9.43
N ARG A 72 -5.03 4.15 10.49
CA ARG A 72 -6.19 3.99 11.37
C ARG A 72 -5.79 4.41 12.77
N MET A 73 -6.70 5.07 13.50
CA MET A 73 -6.43 5.43 14.88
C MET A 73 -6.73 4.26 15.79
N GLY A 74 -5.72 3.86 16.58
CA GLY A 74 -5.88 2.91 17.68
C GLY A 74 -6.09 3.63 19.00
N PHE A 75 -6.21 2.86 20.09
CA PHE A 75 -6.37 3.44 21.45
C PHE A 75 -5.14 4.22 21.90
N VAL A 76 -3.95 3.77 21.52
CA VAL A 76 -2.69 4.29 22.04
C VAL A 76 -1.89 4.98 20.95
N ALA A 77 -1.91 4.43 19.73
CA ALA A 77 -1.07 4.90 18.64
C ALA A 77 -1.76 4.70 17.30
N PRO A 78 -1.37 5.47 16.26
CA PRO A 78 -1.86 5.24 14.91
C PRO A 78 -1.41 3.87 14.42
N ARG A 79 -2.30 3.19 13.71
CA ARG A 79 -2.04 1.90 13.09
C ARG A 79 -2.18 2.03 11.59
N CYS A 80 -1.51 1.18 10.85
CA CYS A 80 -1.76 1.06 9.43
C CYS A 80 -2.62 -0.16 9.13
N ALA A 81 -3.33 -0.09 8.02
CA ALA A 81 -4.08 -1.21 7.46
C ALA A 81 -3.77 -1.31 5.98
N VAL A 82 -3.70 -2.53 5.48
CA VAL A 82 -3.50 -2.80 4.05
C VAL A 82 -4.59 -3.74 3.58
N PHE A 83 -5.24 -3.38 2.47
CA PHE A 83 -6.37 -4.16 1.95
C PHE A 83 -6.53 -3.97 0.44
N GLU A 84 -7.02 -5.02 -0.20
CA GLU A 84 -7.28 -4.99 -1.62
C GLU A 84 -8.58 -4.23 -1.90
N VAL A 85 -8.62 -3.44 -2.99
CA VAL A 85 -9.79 -2.69 -3.42
C VAL A 85 -10.20 -3.09 -4.83
N ALA A 86 -11.47 -2.79 -5.18
CA ALA A 86 -11.97 -3.01 -6.53
C ALA A 86 -11.16 -2.20 -7.54
N PRO A 87 -10.97 -2.71 -8.78
CA PRO A 87 -10.16 -2.03 -9.79
C PRO A 87 -10.62 -0.60 -10.09
N GLU A 88 -11.91 -0.34 -10.09
CA GLU A 88 -12.45 0.99 -10.36
C GLU A 88 -12.01 2.00 -9.31
N LYS A 89 -12.11 1.63 -8.04
CA LYS A 89 -11.67 2.48 -6.94
C LYS A 89 -10.17 2.72 -6.99
N GLY A 90 -9.40 1.66 -7.22
CA GLY A 90 -7.95 1.74 -7.29
C GLY A 90 -7.47 2.62 -8.43
N ARG A 91 -8.05 2.48 -9.62
CA ARG A 91 -7.70 3.32 -10.76
C ARG A 91 -7.98 4.79 -10.50
N SER A 92 -9.13 5.11 -9.91
CA SER A 92 -9.47 6.50 -9.59
C SER A 92 -8.45 7.11 -8.63
N ALA A 93 -8.04 6.38 -7.61
CA ALA A 93 -7.05 6.86 -6.65
C ALA A 93 -5.68 7.07 -7.30
N VAL A 94 -5.24 6.15 -8.15
CA VAL A 94 -3.95 6.24 -8.83
C VAL A 94 -3.93 7.41 -9.81
N VAL A 95 -5.01 7.64 -10.54
CA VAL A 95 -5.09 8.73 -11.53
C VAL A 95 -4.93 10.10 -10.87
N VAL A 96 -5.51 10.31 -9.70
CA VAL A 96 -5.41 11.61 -9.00
C VAL A 96 -4.16 11.72 -8.13
N GLY A 97 -3.49 10.61 -7.83
CA GLY A 97 -2.30 10.60 -6.99
C GLY A 97 -1.02 10.80 -7.77
N LYS A 98 0.10 10.85 -7.07
CA LYS A 98 1.44 10.96 -7.65
C LYS A 98 2.22 9.68 -7.42
N ARG A 99 3.04 9.32 -8.40
CA ARG A 99 3.90 8.14 -8.27
C ARG A 99 4.98 8.37 -7.22
N ALA A 100 5.04 7.46 -6.23
CA ALA A 100 6.10 7.45 -5.24
C ALA A 100 7.34 6.77 -5.82
N GLN A 101 8.51 7.19 -5.35
CA GLN A 101 9.77 6.57 -5.75
C GLN A 101 10.12 5.44 -4.79
N GLU A 102 10.32 4.27 -5.36
CA GLU A 102 10.74 3.10 -4.59
C GLU A 102 12.20 3.27 -4.16
N ILE A 103 12.53 2.90 -2.93
CA ILE A 103 13.92 2.85 -2.47
C ILE A 103 14.62 1.62 -3.04
N HIS A 104 15.92 1.72 -3.22
CA HIS A 104 16.75 0.64 -3.74
C HIS A 104 17.78 0.19 -2.73
#